data_77ac1a99476bc66bdcd5e8cfc00998a7
#
_entry.id   77ac1a99476bc66bdcd5e8cfc00998a7
#
_cell.length_a   1.000
_cell.length_b   1.000
_cell.length_c   1.000
_cell.angle_alpha   90.00
_cell.angle_beta   90.00
_cell.angle_gamma   90.00
#
_symmetry.space_group_name_H-M   'P 1'
#
loop_
_entity.id
_entity.type
_entity.pdbx_description
1 polymer ?
#
loop_
_entity_poly.entity_id
_entity_poly.type
_entity_poly.pdbx_seq_one_letter_code
_entity_poly.pdbx_strand_id
1 'polypeptide(L)'
;MLSRCLIVCTLILAPSPTGVAQSPANVRHVGRNILVAAAETVQNASCFLCSAEVNGHATGSVRVFAGHVFLNGSVGGNVLVFGGNLTLTRSAAIGGHVFIFGGHLHQDPTSPNHPHTVLPPIIFLPLILVIFAIIGGLIVLTQRMVRGPVAYPPLPRL
;
A
#
# COMPACT_ATOMS: atom_id res chain seq x y z
N MET A 1 -15.04 -56.93 35.44
CA MET A 1 -15.28 -56.53 34.03
C MET A 1 -15.66 -55.03 33.85
N LEU A 2 -16.03 -54.35 34.93
CA LEU A 2 -16.36 -52.90 34.86
C LEU A 2 -15.14 -51.95 34.76
N SER A 3 -13.96 -52.38 35.22
CA SER A 3 -12.76 -51.50 35.23
C SER A 3 -12.12 -51.30 33.85
N ARG A 4 -12.38 -52.18 32.87
CA ARG A 4 -11.82 -52.05 31.51
C ARG A 4 -12.63 -51.14 30.57
N CYS A 5 -13.89 -50.89 30.88
CA CYS A 5 -14.73 -49.95 30.09
C CYS A 5 -14.44 -48.49 30.40
N LEU A 6 -13.96 -48.17 31.62
CA LEU A 6 -13.69 -46.78 32.04
C LEU A 6 -12.45 -46.16 31.37
N ILE A 7 -11.48 -46.99 30.98
CA ILE A 7 -10.22 -46.51 30.33
C ILE A 7 -10.42 -46.18 28.85
N VAL A 8 -11.36 -46.87 28.20
CA VAL A 8 -11.64 -46.66 26.75
C VAL A 8 -12.47 -45.38 26.53
N CYS A 9 -13.29 -45.01 27.51
CA CYS A 9 -14.14 -43.82 27.40
C CYS A 9 -13.38 -42.50 27.61
N THR A 10 -12.22 -42.48 28.30
CA THR A 10 -11.39 -41.31 28.53
C THR A 10 -10.49 -40.96 27.34
N LEU A 11 -10.30 -41.87 26.38
CA LEU A 11 -9.42 -41.64 25.24
C LEU A 11 -10.12 -40.92 24.06
N ILE A 12 -11.45 -40.74 24.10
CA ILE A 12 -12.23 -40.17 23.01
C ILE A 12 -12.50 -38.67 23.20
N LEU A 13 -12.17 -38.11 24.37
CA LEU A 13 -12.32 -36.68 24.66
C LEU A 13 -11.00 -35.91 24.53
N ALA A 14 -10.18 -36.24 23.55
CA ALA A 14 -9.12 -35.32 23.16
C ALA A 14 -9.76 -34.09 22.50
N PRO A 15 -9.58 -32.86 23.07
CA PRO A 15 -10.05 -31.68 22.37
C PRO A 15 -9.29 -31.59 21.06
N SER A 16 -10.01 -31.74 19.96
CA SER A 16 -9.47 -31.42 18.63
C SER A 16 -8.88 -30.01 18.73
N PRO A 17 -7.65 -29.77 18.25
CA PRO A 17 -7.17 -28.41 18.14
C PRO A 17 -8.11 -27.68 17.20
N THR A 18 -9.02 -26.89 17.78
CA THR A 18 -9.80 -25.92 17.04
C THR A 18 -8.77 -24.99 16.41
N GLY A 19 -8.46 -25.23 15.14
CA GLY A 19 -7.73 -24.29 14.33
C GLY A 19 -8.46 -22.97 14.44
N VAL A 20 -7.89 -22.03 15.18
CA VAL A 20 -8.38 -20.66 15.26
C VAL A 20 -8.26 -20.16 13.84
N ALA A 21 -9.37 -20.11 13.12
CA ALA A 21 -9.43 -19.42 11.84
C ALA A 21 -9.06 -17.96 12.14
N GLN A 22 -7.80 -17.61 11.90
CA GLN A 22 -7.34 -16.23 12.02
C GLN A 22 -8.16 -15.42 11.03
N SER A 23 -9.03 -14.55 11.55
CA SER A 23 -9.73 -13.56 10.74
C SER A 23 -8.68 -12.79 9.93
N PRO A 24 -8.81 -12.70 8.61
CA PRO A 24 -7.84 -12.02 7.77
C PRO A 24 -7.67 -10.57 8.27
N ALA A 25 -6.48 -10.25 8.73
CA ALA A 25 -6.18 -8.96 9.34
C ALA A 25 -5.76 -7.93 8.28
N ASN A 26 -6.12 -6.66 8.52
CA ASN A 26 -5.58 -5.56 7.75
C ASN A 26 -4.16 -5.24 8.26
N VAL A 27 -3.17 -5.36 7.39
CA VAL A 27 -1.77 -5.08 7.71
C VAL A 27 -1.40 -3.69 7.19
N ARG A 28 -0.99 -2.79 8.11
CA ARG A 28 -0.53 -1.44 7.78
C ARG A 28 0.80 -1.18 8.45
N HIS A 29 1.81 -0.85 7.65
CA HIS A 29 3.14 -0.51 8.15
C HIS A 29 3.66 0.78 7.50
N VAL A 30 4.47 1.51 8.27
CA VAL A 30 5.22 2.70 7.82
C VAL A 30 6.68 2.48 8.17
N GLY A 31 7.57 2.56 7.17
CA GLY A 31 9.01 2.38 7.36
C GLY A 31 9.47 0.97 7.75
N ARG A 32 8.57 -0.02 7.72
CA ARG A 32 8.89 -1.43 8.03
C ARG A 32 8.36 -2.34 6.93
N ASN A 33 9.20 -3.23 6.44
CA ASN A 33 8.81 -4.18 5.40
C ASN A 33 7.69 -5.10 5.87
N ILE A 34 6.77 -5.38 4.94
CA ILE A 34 5.68 -6.35 5.12
C ILE A 34 6.12 -7.65 4.46
N LEU A 35 6.05 -8.74 5.20
CA LEU A 35 6.21 -10.09 4.69
C LEU A 35 4.93 -10.88 4.99
N VAL A 36 4.21 -11.27 3.95
CA VAL A 36 3.08 -12.20 4.04
C VAL A 36 3.59 -13.58 3.69
N ALA A 37 3.68 -14.46 4.69
CA ALA A 37 4.18 -15.81 4.50
C ALA A 37 3.23 -16.65 3.62
N ALA A 38 3.73 -17.71 2.98
CA ALA A 38 2.96 -18.51 2.02
C ALA A 38 1.68 -19.14 2.59
N ALA A 39 1.67 -19.44 3.90
CA ALA A 39 0.48 -19.98 4.57
C ALA A 39 -0.41 -18.89 5.20
N GLU A 40 -0.04 -17.62 5.07
CA GLU A 40 -0.74 -16.52 5.70
C GLU A 40 -1.76 -15.90 4.76
N THR A 41 -2.94 -15.58 5.32
CA THR A 41 -3.99 -14.86 4.62
C THR A 41 -4.20 -13.51 5.29
N VAL A 42 -4.07 -12.43 4.52
CA VAL A 42 -4.34 -11.07 4.98
C VAL A 42 -5.50 -10.49 4.19
N GLN A 43 -6.23 -9.54 4.78
CA GLN A 43 -7.32 -8.88 4.07
C GLN A 43 -6.78 -7.78 3.15
N ASN A 44 -6.11 -6.79 3.71
CA ASN A 44 -5.47 -5.71 2.96
C ASN A 44 -4.07 -5.46 3.49
N ALA A 45 -3.13 -5.16 2.61
CA ALA A 45 -1.78 -4.75 2.96
C ALA A 45 -1.55 -3.31 2.49
N SER A 46 -1.09 -2.45 3.40
CA SER A 46 -0.75 -1.06 3.09
C SER A 46 0.62 -0.71 3.67
N CYS A 47 1.50 -0.23 2.81
CA CYS A 47 2.90 0.02 3.11
C CYS A 47 3.28 1.43 2.68
N PHE A 48 3.91 2.19 3.60
CA PHE A 48 4.45 3.53 3.36
C PHE A 48 5.94 3.53 3.60
N LEU A 49 6.75 3.94 2.59
CA LEU A 49 8.22 3.95 2.64
C LEU A 49 8.79 2.58 3.04
N CYS A 50 8.23 1.51 2.48
CA CYS A 50 8.59 0.16 2.83
C CYS A 50 8.36 -0.79 1.65
N SER A 51 9.01 -1.95 1.68
CA SER A 51 8.79 -3.01 0.69
C SER A 51 7.78 -4.03 1.20
N ALA A 52 6.96 -4.54 0.29
CA ALA A 52 5.99 -5.58 0.57
C ALA A 52 6.33 -6.85 -0.21
N GLU A 53 6.52 -7.94 0.50
CA GLU A 53 6.70 -9.27 -0.06
C GLU A 53 5.47 -10.10 0.26
N VAL A 54 4.75 -10.53 -0.76
CA VAL A 54 3.51 -11.30 -0.62
C VAL A 54 3.72 -12.68 -1.24
N ASN A 55 4.01 -13.66 -0.38
CA ASN A 55 4.13 -15.06 -0.75
C ASN A 55 2.84 -15.84 -0.47
N GLY A 56 1.95 -15.29 0.36
CA GLY A 56 0.67 -15.87 0.74
C GLY A 56 -0.52 -15.33 -0.06
N HIS A 57 -1.64 -15.20 0.63
CA HIS A 57 -2.90 -14.77 0.03
C HIS A 57 -3.40 -13.47 0.63
N ALA A 58 -3.57 -12.43 -0.21
CA ALA A 58 -4.28 -11.21 0.16
C ALA A 58 -5.69 -11.25 -0.46
N THR A 59 -6.74 -11.34 0.35
CA THR A 59 -8.12 -11.38 -0.15
C THR A 59 -8.59 -10.05 -0.71
N GLY A 60 -8.07 -8.94 -0.21
CA GLY A 60 -8.36 -7.59 -0.66
C GLY A 60 -7.23 -6.97 -1.49
N SER A 61 -6.93 -5.70 -1.24
CA SER A 61 -6.00 -4.90 -2.05
C SER A 61 -4.66 -4.69 -1.37
N VAL A 62 -3.61 -4.60 -2.19
CA VAL A 62 -2.24 -4.26 -1.76
C VAL A 62 -1.92 -2.84 -2.23
N ARG A 63 -1.50 -1.96 -1.31
CA ARG A 63 -1.13 -0.57 -1.59
C ARG A 63 0.24 -0.25 -1.05
N VAL A 64 1.14 0.18 -1.92
CA VAL A 64 2.51 0.53 -1.54
C VAL A 64 2.86 1.93 -2.04
N PHE A 65 3.37 2.75 -1.13
CA PHE A 65 3.83 4.11 -1.39
C PHE A 65 5.34 4.19 -1.12
N ALA A 66 6.10 4.53 -2.16
CA ALA A 66 7.55 4.67 -2.14
C ALA A 66 8.26 3.40 -1.61
N GLY A 67 8.15 2.30 -2.38
CA GLY A 67 8.77 1.02 -2.04
C GLY A 67 8.67 0.00 -3.17
N HIS A 68 9.15 -1.21 -2.90
CA HIS A 68 9.09 -2.32 -3.85
C HIS A 68 8.01 -3.32 -3.45
N VAL A 69 7.33 -3.88 -4.43
CA VAL A 69 6.41 -5.00 -4.23
C VAL A 69 6.96 -6.23 -4.92
N PHE A 70 7.14 -7.29 -4.16
CA PHE A 70 7.45 -8.61 -4.68
C PHE A 70 6.25 -9.52 -4.46
N LEU A 71 5.61 -9.93 -5.54
CA LEU A 71 4.41 -10.75 -5.50
C LEU A 71 4.70 -12.14 -6.02
N ASN A 72 4.59 -13.13 -5.14
CA ASN A 72 4.76 -14.55 -5.44
C ASN A 72 3.49 -15.35 -5.08
N GLY A 73 2.53 -14.75 -4.43
CA GLY A 73 1.26 -15.33 -4.01
C GLY A 73 0.08 -14.78 -4.80
N SER A 74 -1.09 -14.73 -4.17
CA SER A 74 -2.32 -14.25 -4.79
C SER A 74 -2.90 -13.03 -4.10
N VAL A 75 -3.44 -12.11 -4.92
CA VAL A 75 -4.15 -10.91 -4.47
C VAL A 75 -5.53 -10.91 -5.09
N GLY A 76 -6.58 -10.99 -4.27
CA GLY A 76 -7.97 -11.01 -4.76
C GLY A 76 -8.45 -9.67 -5.30
N GLY A 77 -7.92 -8.55 -4.77
CA GLY A 77 -8.27 -7.19 -5.18
C GLY A 77 -7.22 -6.53 -6.07
N ASN A 78 -7.11 -5.20 -5.94
CA ASN A 78 -6.22 -4.37 -6.75
C ASN A 78 -4.84 -4.23 -6.12
N VAL A 79 -3.83 -4.09 -6.97
CA VAL A 79 -2.46 -3.76 -6.57
C VAL A 79 -2.15 -2.32 -7.00
N LEU A 80 -1.80 -1.47 -6.04
CA LEU A 80 -1.51 -0.06 -6.25
C LEU A 80 -0.11 0.27 -5.76
N VAL A 81 0.75 0.72 -6.67
CA VAL A 81 2.14 1.08 -6.38
C VAL A 81 2.40 2.52 -6.79
N PHE A 82 2.80 3.36 -5.82
CA PHE A 82 3.21 4.73 -6.05
C PHE A 82 4.72 4.88 -5.81
N GLY A 83 5.46 5.30 -6.84
CA GLY A 83 6.88 5.62 -6.71
C GLY A 83 7.75 4.41 -6.35
N GLY A 84 7.55 3.26 -7.03
CA GLY A 84 8.30 2.05 -6.75
C GLY A 84 8.18 1.01 -7.86
N ASN A 85 8.80 -0.14 -7.65
CA ASN A 85 8.79 -1.23 -8.64
C ASN A 85 7.89 -2.38 -8.16
N LEU A 86 7.19 -2.98 -9.11
CA LEU A 86 6.40 -4.19 -8.91
C LEU A 86 7.08 -5.36 -9.64
N THR A 87 7.42 -6.39 -8.90
CA THR A 87 7.94 -7.65 -9.47
C THR A 87 6.89 -8.74 -9.30
N LEU A 88 6.45 -9.31 -10.41
CA LEU A 88 5.51 -10.42 -10.46
C LEU A 88 6.24 -11.70 -10.84
N THR A 89 6.13 -12.74 -10.03
CA THR A 89 6.62 -14.08 -10.36
C THR A 89 5.59 -14.88 -11.14
N ARG A 90 5.95 -16.08 -11.60
CA ARG A 90 5.04 -17.00 -12.32
C ARG A 90 3.82 -17.40 -11.52
N SER A 91 3.98 -17.54 -10.21
CA SER A 91 2.91 -17.94 -9.29
C SER A 91 2.01 -16.79 -8.87
N ALA A 92 2.36 -15.55 -9.24
CA ALA A 92 1.57 -14.38 -8.92
C ALA A 92 0.20 -14.45 -9.62
N ALA A 93 -0.87 -14.34 -8.84
CA ALA A 93 -2.24 -14.26 -9.33
C ALA A 93 -2.90 -13.00 -8.78
N ILE A 94 -3.45 -12.16 -9.66
CA ILE A 94 -4.13 -10.92 -9.26
C ILE A 94 -5.55 -10.97 -9.82
N GLY A 95 -6.54 -10.90 -8.94
CA GLY A 95 -7.96 -10.91 -9.33
C GLY A 95 -8.47 -9.55 -9.80
N GLY A 96 -7.80 -8.46 -9.43
CA GLY A 96 -8.16 -7.10 -9.79
C GLY A 96 -7.19 -6.45 -10.79
N HIS A 97 -7.11 -5.13 -10.74
CA HIS A 97 -6.25 -4.32 -11.61
C HIS A 97 -4.95 -3.95 -10.94
N VAL A 98 -3.90 -3.79 -11.75
CA VAL A 98 -2.58 -3.30 -11.32
C VAL A 98 -2.42 -1.86 -11.78
N PHE A 99 -2.18 -0.94 -10.84
CA PHE A 99 -1.91 0.46 -11.08
C PHE A 99 -0.52 0.82 -10.59
N ILE A 100 0.33 1.31 -11.48
CA ILE A 100 1.69 1.73 -11.15
C ILE A 100 1.85 3.20 -11.55
N PHE A 101 2.20 4.03 -10.56
CA PHE A 101 2.43 5.46 -10.72
C PHE A 101 3.90 5.77 -10.45
N GLY A 102 4.64 6.15 -11.50
CA GLY A 102 6.04 6.54 -11.37
C GLY A 102 7.00 5.42 -11.01
N GLY A 103 6.78 4.21 -11.57
CA GLY A 103 7.59 3.03 -11.31
C GLY A 103 7.67 2.10 -12.51
N HIS A 104 8.31 0.95 -12.32
CA HIS A 104 8.47 -0.08 -13.34
C HIS A 104 7.78 -1.37 -12.92
N LEU A 105 7.15 -2.03 -13.91
CA LEU A 105 6.64 -3.38 -13.78
C LEU A 105 7.70 -4.35 -14.33
N HIS A 106 8.15 -5.27 -13.47
CA HIS A 106 8.97 -6.40 -13.87
C HIS A 106 8.13 -7.67 -13.75
N GLN A 107 7.74 -8.21 -14.89
CA GLN A 107 6.87 -9.39 -14.96
C GLN A 107 7.64 -10.53 -15.60
N ASP A 108 7.58 -11.72 -15.01
CA ASP A 108 8.09 -12.94 -15.64
C ASP A 108 7.26 -13.21 -16.92
N PRO A 109 7.89 -13.46 -18.08
CA PRO A 109 7.20 -13.65 -19.36
C PRO A 109 6.19 -14.81 -19.35
N THR A 110 6.28 -15.70 -18.39
CA THR A 110 5.34 -16.84 -18.24
C THR A 110 4.21 -16.56 -17.23
N SER A 111 4.20 -15.38 -16.61
CA SER A 111 3.12 -14.97 -15.71
C SER A 111 1.84 -14.66 -16.50
N PRO A 112 0.64 -14.98 -15.97
CA PRO A 112 -0.61 -14.60 -16.62
C PRO A 112 -0.69 -13.07 -16.81
N ASN A 113 -1.14 -12.64 -18.01
CA ASN A 113 -1.33 -11.23 -18.30
C ASN A 113 -2.41 -10.63 -17.40
N HIS A 114 -1.98 -9.73 -16.51
CA HIS A 114 -2.91 -8.94 -15.71
C HIS A 114 -3.14 -7.58 -16.37
N PRO A 115 -4.38 -7.06 -16.38
CA PRO A 115 -4.63 -5.70 -16.84
C PRO A 115 -3.89 -4.72 -15.94
N HIS A 116 -2.91 -4.03 -16.49
CA HIS A 116 -2.10 -3.05 -15.77
C HIS A 116 -2.14 -1.70 -16.46
N THR A 117 -2.15 -0.66 -15.66
CA THR A 117 -2.03 0.72 -16.10
C THR A 117 -0.80 1.34 -15.46
N VAL A 118 0.21 1.63 -16.29
CA VAL A 118 1.41 2.35 -15.84
C VAL A 118 1.23 3.81 -16.23
N LEU A 119 1.06 4.68 -15.24
CA LEU A 119 0.99 6.12 -15.48
C LEU A 119 2.36 6.74 -15.29
N PRO A 120 2.92 7.36 -16.35
CA PRO A 120 4.18 8.08 -16.21
C PRO A 120 4.03 9.28 -15.28
N PRO A 121 5.04 9.60 -14.47
CA PRO A 121 4.99 10.69 -13.49
C PRO A 121 4.77 12.06 -14.13
N ILE A 122 5.07 12.19 -15.42
CA ILE A 122 4.93 13.44 -16.18
C ILE A 122 3.49 13.96 -16.22
N ILE A 123 2.50 13.07 -16.09
CA ILE A 123 1.07 13.47 -16.07
C ILE A 123 0.76 14.32 -14.83
N PHE A 124 1.49 14.13 -13.73
CA PHE A 124 1.30 14.90 -12.50
C PHE A 124 2.06 16.23 -12.50
N LEU A 125 2.99 16.43 -13.44
CA LEU A 125 3.78 17.66 -13.53
C LEU A 125 2.91 18.93 -13.60
N PRO A 126 1.89 19.03 -14.49
CA PRO A 126 1.05 20.21 -14.56
C PRO A 126 0.24 20.42 -13.27
N LEU A 127 -0.22 19.35 -12.63
CA LEU A 127 -0.95 19.45 -11.38
C LEU A 127 -0.06 20.00 -10.25
N ILE A 128 1.17 19.52 -10.16
CA ILE A 128 2.16 19.99 -9.18
C ILE A 128 2.47 21.48 -9.42
N LEU A 129 2.68 21.89 -10.67
CA LEU A 129 2.92 23.28 -11.03
C LEU A 129 1.76 24.20 -10.64
N VAL A 130 0.52 23.77 -10.86
CA VAL A 130 -0.67 24.52 -10.44
C VAL A 130 -0.72 24.68 -8.93
N ILE A 131 -0.43 23.62 -8.16
CA ILE A 131 -0.39 23.68 -6.70
C ILE A 131 0.69 24.67 -6.23
N PHE A 132 1.90 24.61 -6.79
CA PHE A 132 2.97 25.56 -6.46
C PHE A 132 2.62 27.00 -6.83
N ALA A 133 1.94 27.22 -7.96
CA ALA A 133 1.49 28.55 -8.36
C ALA A 133 0.45 29.11 -7.37
N ILE A 134 -0.49 28.30 -6.90
CA ILE A 134 -1.49 28.70 -5.90
C ILE A 134 -0.82 29.03 -4.57
N ILE A 135 0.07 28.16 -4.08
CA ILE A 135 0.80 28.40 -2.81
C ILE A 135 1.65 29.67 -2.92
N GLY A 136 2.42 29.83 -4.01
CA GLY A 136 3.24 31.00 -4.27
C GLY A 136 2.40 32.29 -4.33
N GLY A 137 1.28 32.26 -5.04
CA GLY A 137 0.32 33.36 -5.12
C GLY A 137 -0.23 33.76 -3.74
N LEU A 138 -0.57 32.76 -2.92
CA LEU A 138 -1.10 32.98 -1.56
C LEU A 138 -0.04 33.63 -0.65
N ILE A 139 1.22 33.21 -0.76
CA ILE A 139 2.34 33.79 0.00
C ILE A 139 2.56 35.26 -0.40
N VAL A 140 2.53 35.57 -1.70
CA VAL A 140 2.68 36.95 -2.19
C VAL A 140 1.52 37.82 -1.72
N LEU A 141 0.30 37.30 -1.73
CA LEU A 141 -0.88 38.01 -1.29
C LEU A 141 -0.82 38.34 0.22
N THR A 142 -0.41 37.38 1.04
CA THR A 142 -0.25 37.59 2.48
C THR A 142 0.87 38.59 2.78
N GLN A 143 1.97 38.57 2.04
CA GLN A 143 3.05 39.56 2.18
C GLN A 143 2.60 40.95 1.80
N ARG A 144 1.74 41.11 0.78
CA ARG A 144 1.17 42.42 0.41
C ARG A 144 0.23 42.98 1.47
N MET A 145 -0.57 42.12 2.12
CA MET A 145 -1.47 42.52 3.19
C MET A 145 -0.71 42.95 4.48
N VAL A 146 0.41 42.28 4.78
CA VAL A 146 1.23 42.58 5.97
C VAL A 146 2.13 43.83 5.74
N ARG A 147 2.59 44.05 4.51
CA ARG A 147 3.29 45.27 4.13
C ARG A 147 2.24 46.33 3.74
N GLY A 148 1.66 47.00 4.73
CA GLY A 148 0.81 48.18 4.52
C GLY A 148 1.49 49.24 3.67
N PRO A 149 0.75 50.20 3.05
CA PRO A 149 1.33 51.24 2.22
C PRO A 149 2.36 52.04 3.04
N VAL A 150 3.58 52.09 2.52
CA VAL A 150 4.62 52.94 3.11
C VAL A 150 4.15 54.38 2.98
N ALA A 151 3.68 54.97 4.10
CA ALA A 151 3.33 56.37 4.15
C ALA A 151 4.63 57.17 3.99
N TYR A 152 4.83 57.77 2.84
CA TYR A 152 5.91 58.77 2.66
C TYR A 152 5.62 59.97 3.53
N PRO A 153 6.55 60.44 4.37
CA PRO A 153 6.40 61.70 5.11
C PRO A 153 6.32 62.88 4.14
N PRO A 154 5.43 63.83 4.38
CA PRO A 154 5.34 65.03 3.51
C PRO A 154 6.66 65.78 3.53
N LEU A 155 7.09 66.20 2.33
CA LEU A 155 8.28 67.04 2.16
C LEU A 155 8.13 68.37 2.92
N PRO A 156 9.15 68.85 3.65
CA PRO A 156 9.11 70.16 4.30
C PRO A 156 8.99 71.24 3.23
N ARG A 157 7.98 72.10 3.37
CA ARG A 157 7.86 73.33 2.55
C ARG A 157 8.97 74.32 2.98
N LEU A 158 9.83 74.66 2.05
CA LEU A 158 10.70 75.81 2.11
C LEU A 158 9.94 77.11 1.93
#